data_517f1d6a9f10c718d263a6897e16e6ad
#
_entry.id   517f1d6a9f10c718d263a6897e16e6ad
#
_cell.length_a   1.000
_cell.length_b   1.000
_cell.length_c   1.000
_cell.angle_alpha   90.00
_cell.angle_beta   90.00
_cell.angle_gamma   90.00
#
_symmetry.space_group_name_H-M   'P 1'
#
loop_
_entity.id
_entity.type
_entity.pdbx_description
1 polymer ?
#
loop_
_entity_poly.entity_id
_entity_poly.type
_entity_poly.pdbx_seq_one_letter_code
_entity_poly.pdbx_strand_id
1 'polypeptide(L)'
;MSVFFCGPTASGKTTTMRATSVFIRPDAKVFSVEDTPEIYVPHKNWQATVAHEGRATMFDLLKAALRSRPNYIIVGEIRWEEGNVAFQAMQTGHPVMSTFHGGNIKKIVQRLTGPPINVPPPYITNLNIIVIQRAFRRKDRLVRRIVSIHEIESYVEGRGIMTREVFRYDPIDDRVVFTGRYNSFVLEKKIALFQGYADPRDIYRELDVRAEIAKEMSRRGITGYREVWEAVKGYYYFGVDGLPFPLEEVP
;
A
#
# COMPACT_ATOMS: atom_id res chain seq x y z
N MET A 1 4.05 -2.43 -7.05
CA MET A 1 2.58 -2.19 -6.96
C MET A 1 2.32 -0.90 -6.23
N SER A 2 1.40 -0.08 -6.72
CA SER A 2 1.02 1.20 -6.11
C SER A 2 -0.16 1.00 -5.16
N VAL A 3 -0.10 1.64 -3.98
CA VAL A 3 -1.09 1.47 -2.91
C VAL A 3 -1.45 2.82 -2.30
N PHE A 4 -2.75 3.11 -2.20
CA PHE A 4 -3.24 4.29 -1.48
C PHE A 4 -3.97 3.88 -0.19
N PHE A 5 -3.57 4.51 0.91
CA PHE A 5 -4.21 4.39 2.22
C PHE A 5 -5.21 5.53 2.37
N CYS A 6 -6.49 5.21 2.31
CA CYS A 6 -7.57 6.17 2.21
C CYS A 6 -8.44 6.19 3.46
N GLY A 7 -8.99 7.34 3.79
CA GLY A 7 -9.89 7.50 4.93
C GLY A 7 -9.96 8.93 5.43
N PRO A 8 -10.84 9.21 6.39
CA PRO A 8 -10.93 10.53 7.03
C PRO A 8 -9.67 10.85 7.86
N THR A 9 -9.59 12.08 8.33
CA THR A 9 -8.53 12.51 9.24
C THR A 9 -8.53 11.64 10.50
N ALA A 10 -7.34 11.38 11.05
CA ALA A 10 -7.13 10.56 12.24
C ALA A 10 -7.58 9.08 12.14
N SER A 11 -7.83 8.56 10.93
CA SER A 11 -8.18 7.14 10.74
C SER A 11 -6.98 6.18 10.79
N GLY A 12 -5.75 6.70 10.87
CA GLY A 12 -4.52 5.89 10.97
C GLY A 12 -3.83 5.62 9.63
N LYS A 13 -4.15 6.36 8.56
CA LYS A 13 -3.57 6.18 7.21
C LYS A 13 -2.05 6.15 7.21
N THR A 14 -1.42 7.21 7.71
CA THR A 14 0.05 7.34 7.77
C THR A 14 0.68 6.23 8.62
N THR A 15 0.05 5.88 9.75
CA THR A 15 0.53 4.78 10.61
C THR A 15 0.53 3.45 9.87
N THR A 16 -0.55 3.11 9.14
CA THR A 16 -0.62 1.88 8.36
C THR A 16 0.34 1.91 7.17
N MET A 17 0.45 3.02 6.47
CA MET A 17 1.42 3.19 5.39
C MET A 17 2.86 2.95 5.87
N ARG A 18 3.23 3.55 7.01
CA ARG A 18 4.55 3.32 7.65
C ARG A 18 4.75 1.86 8.03
N ALA A 19 3.77 1.24 8.68
CA ALA A 19 3.85 -0.17 9.07
C ALA A 19 4.01 -1.09 7.85
N THR A 20 3.35 -0.79 6.73
CA THR A 20 3.48 -1.58 5.50
C THR A 20 4.75 -1.29 4.70
N SER A 21 5.43 -0.18 4.95
CA SER A 21 6.69 0.13 4.25
C SER A 21 7.83 -0.86 4.53
N VAL A 22 7.77 -1.59 5.66
CA VAL A 22 8.75 -2.65 5.98
C VAL A 22 8.68 -3.82 4.98
N PHE A 23 7.59 -3.99 4.25
CA PHE A 23 7.44 -5.04 3.23
C PHE A 23 7.96 -4.62 1.84
N ILE A 24 8.44 -3.39 1.67
CA ILE A 24 9.19 -3.02 0.48
C ILE A 24 10.51 -3.83 0.50
N ARG A 25 10.89 -4.38 -0.64
CA ARG A 25 12.09 -5.23 -0.72
C ARG A 25 13.33 -4.52 -0.13
N PRO A 26 14.20 -5.24 0.59
CA PRO A 26 15.27 -4.62 1.40
C PRO A 26 16.33 -3.85 0.63
N ASP A 27 16.59 -4.23 -0.62
CA ASP A 27 17.58 -3.61 -1.52
C ASP A 27 17.02 -2.41 -2.30
N ALA A 28 15.72 -2.10 -2.12
CA ALA A 28 15.08 -1.05 -2.86
C ALA A 28 15.63 0.35 -2.53
N LYS A 29 15.78 1.17 -3.57
CA LYS A 29 15.93 2.61 -3.42
C LYS A 29 14.56 3.22 -3.19
N VAL A 30 14.36 3.81 -2.01
CA VAL A 30 13.11 4.47 -1.62
C VAL A 30 13.29 5.99 -1.66
N PHE A 31 12.34 6.70 -2.24
CA PHE A 31 12.30 8.16 -2.23
C PHE A 31 11.02 8.60 -1.55
N SER A 32 11.10 9.42 -0.50
CA SER A 32 9.91 9.97 0.15
C SER A 32 9.78 11.48 -0.06
N VAL A 33 8.54 11.93 -0.29
CA VAL A 33 8.16 13.32 -0.47
C VAL A 33 7.05 13.65 0.50
N GLU A 34 7.28 14.62 1.37
CA GLU A 34 6.36 15.00 2.44
C GLU A 34 6.23 16.52 2.58
N ASP A 35 5.10 17.01 3.05
CA ASP A 35 4.92 18.39 3.55
C ASP A 35 5.32 18.51 5.02
N THR A 36 5.06 17.47 5.80
CA THR A 36 5.47 17.34 7.20
C THR A 36 6.14 15.98 7.38
N PRO A 37 7.33 15.90 7.96
CA PRO A 37 8.08 14.65 8.07
C PRO A 37 7.42 13.71 9.09
N GLU A 38 6.75 12.69 8.58
CA GLU A 38 6.11 11.62 9.36
C GLU A 38 6.60 10.23 8.96
N ILE A 39 7.17 10.09 7.74
CA ILE A 39 7.60 8.81 7.20
C ILE A 39 8.97 8.45 7.74
N TYR A 40 9.12 7.19 8.05
CA TYR A 40 10.39 6.55 8.34
C TYR A 40 10.38 5.17 7.68
N VAL A 41 11.45 4.83 6.96
CA VAL A 41 11.66 3.49 6.36
C VAL A 41 13.04 2.93 6.76
N PRO A 42 13.17 1.61 6.94
CA PRO A 42 14.41 1.01 7.45
C PRO A 42 15.47 0.80 6.36
N HIS A 43 15.17 1.19 5.13
CA HIS A 43 16.01 0.96 3.96
C HIS A 43 17.31 1.77 4.02
N LYS A 44 18.42 1.13 3.69
CA LYS A 44 19.74 1.81 3.63
C LYS A 44 19.78 2.87 2.52
N ASN A 45 19.08 2.62 1.41
CA ASN A 45 19.00 3.53 0.27
C ASN A 45 17.67 4.31 0.30
N TRP A 46 17.46 5.09 1.34
CA TRP A 46 16.30 5.95 1.48
C TRP A 46 16.70 7.42 1.36
N GLN A 47 16.05 8.13 0.47
CA GLN A 47 16.17 9.57 0.27
C GLN A 47 14.88 10.25 0.74
N ALA A 48 14.93 10.91 1.88
CA ALA A 48 13.82 11.69 2.43
C ALA A 48 13.88 13.12 1.91
N THR A 49 12.74 13.65 1.47
CA THR A 49 12.60 15.05 1.08
C THR A 49 11.34 15.66 1.68
N VAL A 50 11.45 16.93 2.10
CA VAL A 50 10.37 17.69 2.70
C VAL A 50 10.15 18.96 1.89
N ALA A 51 8.90 19.23 1.55
CA ALA A 51 8.51 20.44 0.85
C ALA A 51 8.62 21.66 1.78
N HIS A 52 9.08 22.78 1.22
CA HIS A 52 9.17 24.03 1.94
C HIS A 52 8.57 25.15 1.08
N GLU A 53 7.68 25.90 1.67
CA GLU A 53 7.09 27.09 1.03
C GLU A 53 8.19 28.07 0.58
N GLY A 54 8.08 28.57 -0.66
CA GLY A 54 9.06 29.47 -1.24
C GLY A 54 10.37 28.82 -1.74
N ARG A 55 10.55 27.48 -1.63
CA ARG A 55 11.73 26.76 -2.11
C ARG A 55 11.39 25.66 -3.10
N ALA A 56 10.78 24.56 -2.62
CA ALA A 56 10.38 23.43 -3.45
C ALA A 56 9.04 22.90 -2.97
N THR A 57 8.10 22.78 -3.87
CA THR A 57 6.78 22.21 -3.62
C THR A 57 6.81 20.68 -3.64
N MET A 58 5.75 20.03 -3.16
CA MET A 58 5.54 18.58 -3.31
C MET A 58 5.64 18.16 -4.78
N PHE A 59 5.10 18.98 -5.67
CA PHE A 59 5.15 18.77 -7.12
C PHE A 59 6.60 18.77 -7.66
N ASP A 60 7.43 19.73 -7.26
CA ASP A 60 8.83 19.83 -7.69
C ASP A 60 9.66 18.65 -7.18
N LEU A 61 9.47 18.29 -5.91
CA LEU A 61 10.16 17.17 -5.29
C LEU A 61 9.78 15.84 -5.94
N LEU A 62 8.51 15.65 -6.30
CA LEU A 62 8.06 14.44 -6.96
C LEU A 62 8.62 14.33 -8.40
N LYS A 63 8.73 15.45 -9.13
CA LYS A 63 9.45 15.49 -10.41
C LYS A 63 10.94 15.15 -10.26
N ALA A 64 11.57 15.63 -9.20
CA ALA A 64 12.97 15.29 -8.89
C ALA A 64 13.13 13.81 -8.56
N ALA A 65 12.15 13.22 -7.84
CA ALA A 65 12.13 11.79 -7.55
C ALA A 65 12.22 10.93 -8.81
N LEU A 66 11.49 11.26 -9.88
CA LEU A 66 11.53 10.52 -11.14
C LEU A 66 12.94 10.49 -11.76
N ARG A 67 13.69 11.60 -11.65
CA ARG A 67 15.08 11.67 -12.14
C ARG A 67 16.04 10.83 -11.29
N SER A 68 15.71 10.60 -10.04
CA SER A 68 16.49 9.77 -9.10
C SER A 68 16.35 8.27 -9.35
N ARG A 69 15.39 7.85 -10.19
CA ARG A 69 15.07 6.45 -10.55
C ARG A 69 14.91 5.55 -9.31
N PRO A 70 14.02 5.86 -8.38
CA PRO A 70 13.78 5.03 -7.21
C PRO A 70 13.02 3.76 -7.60
N ASN A 71 13.16 2.71 -6.77
CA ASN A 71 12.32 1.51 -6.89
C ASN A 71 10.92 1.74 -6.29
N TYR A 72 10.82 2.65 -5.32
CA TYR A 72 9.57 3.05 -4.67
C TYR A 72 9.54 4.54 -4.37
N ILE A 73 8.40 5.15 -4.59
CA ILE A 73 8.13 6.54 -4.18
C ILE A 73 7.06 6.50 -3.09
N ILE A 74 7.32 7.17 -1.97
CA ILE A 74 6.35 7.33 -0.89
C ILE A 74 5.98 8.81 -0.83
N VAL A 75 4.69 9.13 -1.02
CA VAL A 75 4.15 10.49 -0.91
C VAL A 75 3.34 10.57 0.38
N GLY A 76 3.68 11.48 1.28
CA GLY A 76 3.03 11.61 2.58
C GLY A 76 1.52 11.72 2.44
N GLU A 77 1.05 12.68 1.68
CA GLU A 77 -0.36 12.82 1.33
C GLU A 77 -0.50 13.50 -0.03
N ILE A 78 -1.43 13.01 -0.86
CA ILE A 78 -1.82 13.65 -2.13
C ILE A 78 -3.05 14.50 -1.89
N ARG A 79 -2.94 15.81 -2.18
CA ARG A 79 -4.01 16.80 -1.99
C ARG A 79 -4.28 17.63 -3.24
N TRP A 80 -3.23 17.92 -4.03
CA TRP A 80 -3.22 18.89 -5.12
C TRP A 80 -2.65 18.26 -6.41
N GLU A 81 -2.10 19.10 -7.27
CA GLU A 81 -1.57 18.72 -8.59
C GLU A 81 -0.40 17.72 -8.55
N GLU A 82 0.30 17.55 -7.42
CA GLU A 82 1.30 16.50 -7.23
C GLU A 82 0.72 15.11 -7.49
N GLY A 83 -0.60 14.93 -7.29
CA GLY A 83 -1.29 13.69 -7.60
C GLY A 83 -1.18 13.30 -9.07
N ASN A 84 -1.26 14.26 -10.01
CA ASN A 84 -1.07 13.98 -11.42
C ASN A 84 0.34 13.45 -11.70
N VAL A 85 1.38 14.08 -11.09
CA VAL A 85 2.76 13.61 -11.22
C VAL A 85 2.96 12.22 -10.63
N ALA A 86 2.28 11.90 -9.49
CA ALA A 86 2.32 10.57 -8.91
C ALA A 86 1.76 9.51 -9.87
N PHE A 87 0.67 9.81 -10.56
CA PHE A 87 0.12 8.90 -11.59
C PHE A 87 1.00 8.80 -12.84
N GLN A 88 1.67 9.86 -13.26
CA GLN A 88 2.70 9.79 -14.30
C GLN A 88 3.88 8.89 -13.87
N ALA A 89 4.30 8.98 -12.61
CA ALA A 89 5.30 8.07 -12.04
C ALA A 89 4.88 6.61 -12.15
N MET A 90 3.63 6.31 -11.79
CA MET A 90 3.07 4.95 -11.89
C MET A 90 3.06 4.45 -13.34
N GLN A 91 2.71 5.30 -14.31
CA GLN A 91 2.73 4.95 -15.74
C GLN A 91 4.12 4.61 -16.25
N THR A 92 5.15 5.26 -15.72
CA THR A 92 6.56 5.02 -16.08
C THR A 92 7.20 3.89 -15.26
N GLY A 93 6.39 3.12 -14.51
CA GLY A 93 6.83 1.91 -13.81
C GLY A 93 7.35 2.14 -12.39
N HIS A 94 7.15 3.34 -11.81
CA HIS A 94 7.54 3.62 -10.42
C HIS A 94 6.35 3.36 -9.48
N PRO A 95 6.39 2.34 -8.63
CA PRO A 95 5.36 2.13 -7.62
C PRO A 95 5.27 3.31 -6.64
N VAL A 96 4.04 3.72 -6.33
CA VAL A 96 3.77 4.81 -5.41
C VAL A 96 2.94 4.33 -4.22
N MET A 97 3.39 4.65 -3.02
CA MET A 97 2.59 4.55 -1.80
C MET A 97 2.21 5.95 -1.33
N SER A 98 0.95 6.16 -1.00
CA SER A 98 0.51 7.46 -0.48
C SER A 98 -0.68 7.34 0.45
N THR A 99 -0.90 8.38 1.27
CA THR A 99 -2.20 8.57 1.92
C THR A 99 -3.09 9.47 1.09
N PHE A 100 -4.40 9.26 1.21
CA PHE A 100 -5.40 10.03 0.47
C PHE A 100 -6.68 10.20 1.27
N HIS A 101 -7.31 11.37 1.16
CA HIS A 101 -8.60 11.62 1.81
C HIS A 101 -9.76 11.09 0.98
N GLY A 102 -10.45 10.08 1.48
CA GLY A 102 -11.67 9.55 0.87
C GLY A 102 -12.21 8.35 1.66
N GLY A 103 -13.50 8.34 1.92
CA GLY A 103 -14.14 7.31 2.76
C GLY A 103 -14.77 6.15 1.97
N ASN A 104 -14.76 6.18 0.64
CA ASN A 104 -15.20 5.10 -0.26
C ASN A 104 -14.61 5.30 -1.66
N ILE A 105 -14.64 4.24 -2.47
CA ILE A 105 -14.07 4.20 -3.82
C ILE A 105 -14.61 5.33 -4.70
N LYS A 106 -15.95 5.53 -4.72
CA LYS A 106 -16.57 6.55 -5.57
C LYS A 106 -16.01 7.95 -5.29
N LYS A 107 -15.93 8.34 -4.00
CA LYS A 107 -15.38 9.64 -3.59
C LYS A 107 -13.90 9.76 -3.89
N ILE A 108 -13.13 8.68 -3.73
CA ILE A 108 -11.70 8.65 -4.04
C ILE A 108 -11.49 8.90 -5.54
N VAL A 109 -12.17 8.15 -6.40
CA VAL A 109 -12.09 8.31 -7.85
C VAL A 109 -12.51 9.71 -8.28
N GLN A 110 -13.63 10.23 -7.76
CA GLN A 110 -14.10 11.59 -8.07
C GLN A 110 -13.07 12.66 -7.72
N ARG A 111 -12.40 12.54 -6.57
CA ARG A 111 -11.36 13.51 -6.18
C ARG A 111 -10.10 13.39 -7.01
N LEU A 112 -9.70 12.18 -7.38
CA LEU A 112 -8.52 11.95 -8.22
C LEU A 112 -8.75 12.48 -9.63
N THR A 113 -9.94 12.32 -10.20
CA THR A 113 -10.27 12.75 -11.56
C THR A 113 -10.73 14.22 -11.66
N GLY A 114 -11.13 14.81 -10.55
CA GLY A 114 -11.56 16.21 -10.48
C GLY A 114 -10.44 17.18 -10.09
N PRO A 115 -10.73 18.50 -10.21
CA PRO A 115 -9.81 19.54 -9.74
C PRO A 115 -9.52 19.42 -8.22
N PRO A 116 -8.31 19.76 -7.78
CA PRO A 116 -7.14 20.25 -8.54
C PRO A 116 -6.25 19.12 -9.10
N ILE A 117 -6.50 17.86 -8.79
CA ILE A 117 -5.63 16.72 -9.12
C ILE A 117 -5.68 16.39 -10.61
N ASN A 118 -6.89 16.30 -11.19
CA ASN A 118 -7.16 16.12 -12.62
C ASN A 118 -6.45 14.90 -13.27
N VAL A 119 -6.42 13.76 -12.61
CA VAL A 119 -5.91 12.52 -13.19
C VAL A 119 -6.91 12.01 -14.25
N PRO A 120 -6.49 11.79 -15.51
CA PRO A 120 -7.37 11.18 -16.50
C PRO A 120 -7.91 9.83 -16.04
N PRO A 121 -9.21 9.54 -16.18
CA PRO A 121 -9.81 8.31 -15.65
C PRO A 121 -9.10 7.01 -16.04
N PRO A 122 -8.63 6.80 -17.29
CA PRO A 122 -7.88 5.59 -17.64
C PRO A 122 -6.60 5.40 -16.84
N TYR A 123 -5.96 6.50 -16.38
CA TYR A 123 -4.70 6.43 -15.65
C TYR A 123 -4.88 5.93 -14.20
N ILE A 124 -6.10 5.97 -13.66
CA ILE A 124 -6.41 5.42 -12.34
C ILE A 124 -6.07 3.93 -12.27
N THR A 125 -6.08 3.20 -13.38
CA THR A 125 -5.71 1.77 -13.44
C THR A 125 -4.23 1.48 -13.11
N ASN A 126 -3.38 2.50 -13.06
CA ASN A 126 -1.99 2.37 -12.60
C ASN A 126 -1.89 2.28 -11.06
N LEU A 127 -2.91 2.74 -10.34
CA LEU A 127 -3.09 2.45 -8.93
C LEU A 127 -3.65 1.02 -8.78
N ASN A 128 -2.95 0.19 -8.03
CA ASN A 128 -3.31 -1.23 -7.94
C ASN A 128 -4.26 -1.51 -6.78
N ILE A 129 -4.01 -0.88 -5.62
CA ILE A 129 -4.69 -1.22 -4.37
C ILE A 129 -5.13 0.07 -3.66
N ILE A 130 -6.36 0.06 -3.17
CA ILE A 130 -6.91 1.08 -2.28
C ILE A 130 -7.29 0.42 -0.96
N VAL A 131 -6.66 0.87 0.13
CA VAL A 131 -6.95 0.46 1.51
C VAL A 131 -7.82 1.53 2.15
N ILE A 132 -9.04 1.18 2.56
CA ILE A 132 -9.96 2.12 3.19
C ILE A 132 -9.95 1.90 4.70
N GLN A 133 -9.67 2.97 5.44
CA GLN A 133 -9.59 2.97 6.90
C GLN A 133 -10.61 3.90 7.52
N ARG A 134 -11.09 3.52 8.69
CA ARG A 134 -12.00 4.35 9.51
C ARG A 134 -11.61 4.30 10.97
N ALA A 135 -11.92 5.40 11.66
CA ALA A 135 -11.97 5.47 13.12
C ALA A 135 -13.44 5.53 13.55
N PHE A 136 -13.82 4.72 14.53
CA PHE A 136 -15.19 4.69 15.07
C PHE A 136 -15.18 4.22 16.53
N ARG A 137 -16.25 4.47 17.27
CA ARG A 137 -16.40 3.99 18.64
C ARG A 137 -16.93 2.56 18.66
N ARG A 138 -16.29 1.69 19.43
CA ARG A 138 -16.70 0.33 19.70
C ARG A 138 -16.54 0.06 21.19
N LYS A 139 -17.63 -0.30 21.89
CA LYS A 139 -17.62 -0.50 23.34
C LYS A 139 -16.88 0.64 24.07
N ASP A 140 -17.29 1.86 23.81
CA ASP A 140 -16.76 3.12 24.37
C ASP A 140 -15.27 3.44 24.09
N ARG A 141 -14.60 2.63 23.29
CA ARG A 141 -13.22 2.89 22.85
C ARG A 141 -13.18 3.37 21.39
N LEU A 142 -12.32 4.34 21.12
CA LEU A 142 -12.02 4.73 19.75
C LEU A 142 -11.11 3.66 19.13
N VAL A 143 -11.62 2.97 18.13
CA VAL A 143 -10.85 1.99 17.35
C VAL A 143 -10.59 2.49 15.94
N ARG A 144 -9.50 2.04 15.36
CA ARG A 144 -9.15 2.26 13.95
C ARG A 144 -9.07 0.91 13.26
N ARG A 145 -9.75 0.78 12.11
CA ARG A 145 -9.77 -0.48 11.36
C ARG A 145 -9.63 -0.21 9.87
N ILE A 146 -8.97 -1.12 9.18
CA ILE A 146 -9.13 -1.28 7.75
C ILE A 146 -10.53 -1.84 7.55
N VAL A 147 -11.39 -1.10 6.83
CA VAL A 147 -12.78 -1.52 6.61
C VAL A 147 -12.96 -2.24 5.28
N SER A 148 -12.12 -1.96 4.30
CA SER A 148 -12.05 -2.73 3.05
C SER A 148 -10.73 -2.50 2.33
N ILE A 149 -10.34 -3.49 1.50
CA ILE A 149 -9.25 -3.34 0.53
C ILE A 149 -9.82 -3.67 -0.84
N HIS A 150 -9.57 -2.78 -1.79
CA HIS A 150 -10.02 -2.90 -3.17
C HIS A 150 -8.84 -2.94 -4.12
N GLU A 151 -8.94 -3.83 -5.11
CA GLU A 151 -8.05 -3.87 -6.27
C GLU A 151 -8.70 -3.08 -7.41
N ILE A 152 -7.90 -2.34 -8.16
CA ILE A 152 -8.34 -1.67 -9.38
C ILE A 152 -8.04 -2.58 -10.55
N GLU A 153 -9.08 -2.96 -11.28
CA GLU A 153 -8.99 -3.92 -12.38
C GLU A 153 -8.81 -3.22 -13.73
N SER A 154 -9.72 -2.35 -14.07
CA SER A 154 -9.78 -1.72 -15.39
C SER A 154 -10.58 -0.41 -15.37
N TYR A 155 -10.48 0.33 -16.46
CA TYR A 155 -11.37 1.41 -16.83
C TYR A 155 -12.24 0.96 -18.02
N VAL A 156 -13.54 1.16 -17.92
CA VAL A 156 -14.49 0.87 -19.00
C VAL A 156 -15.22 2.17 -19.34
N GLU A 157 -15.11 2.58 -20.59
CA GLU A 157 -15.80 3.78 -21.05
C GLU A 157 -17.32 3.66 -20.82
N GLY A 158 -17.93 4.72 -20.30
CA GLY A 158 -19.34 4.73 -19.91
C GLY A 158 -19.68 4.03 -18.57
N ARG A 159 -18.80 3.17 -18.05
CA ARG A 159 -18.99 2.49 -16.76
C ARG A 159 -18.03 2.98 -15.67
N GLY A 160 -16.87 3.56 -16.07
CA GLY A 160 -15.86 4.08 -15.16
C GLY A 160 -14.85 3.04 -14.67
N ILE A 161 -14.33 3.23 -13.46
CA ILE A 161 -13.31 2.37 -12.86
C ILE A 161 -13.97 1.12 -12.26
N MET A 162 -13.50 -0.03 -12.70
CA MET A 162 -13.90 -1.33 -12.16
C MET A 162 -12.96 -1.72 -11.01
N THR A 163 -13.55 -2.09 -9.88
CA THR A 163 -12.79 -2.47 -8.69
C THR A 163 -13.33 -3.75 -8.08
N ARG A 164 -12.47 -4.47 -7.40
CA ARG A 164 -12.80 -5.71 -6.68
C ARG A 164 -12.46 -5.55 -5.21
N GLU A 165 -13.45 -5.77 -4.34
CA GLU A 165 -13.20 -5.84 -2.90
C GLU A 165 -12.62 -7.22 -2.56
N VAL A 166 -11.40 -7.23 -2.01
CA VAL A 166 -10.68 -8.47 -1.66
C VAL A 166 -10.53 -8.66 -0.17
N PHE A 167 -10.73 -7.63 0.64
CA PHE A 167 -10.84 -7.72 2.08
C PHE A 167 -11.99 -6.85 2.57
N ARG A 168 -12.73 -7.36 3.56
CA ARG A 168 -13.86 -6.68 4.21
C ARG A 168 -13.78 -6.81 5.72
N TYR A 169 -14.07 -5.73 6.42
CA TYR A 169 -14.23 -5.73 7.87
C TYR A 169 -15.56 -6.37 8.28
N ASP A 170 -15.46 -7.32 9.19
CA ASP A 170 -16.60 -7.91 9.89
C ASP A 170 -16.77 -7.21 11.23
N PRO A 171 -17.85 -6.42 11.43
CA PRO A 171 -18.07 -5.71 12.68
C PRO A 171 -18.53 -6.61 13.82
N ILE A 172 -19.03 -7.82 13.55
CA ILE A 172 -19.48 -8.78 14.58
C ILE A 172 -18.24 -9.31 15.29
N ASP A 173 -17.33 -9.90 14.53
CA ASP A 173 -16.14 -10.57 15.06
C ASP A 173 -14.93 -9.62 15.22
N ASP A 174 -15.07 -8.34 14.87
CA ASP A 174 -13.98 -7.35 14.89
C ASP A 174 -12.72 -7.80 14.13
N ARG A 175 -12.90 -8.38 12.96
CA ARG A 175 -11.82 -8.90 12.11
C ARG A 175 -11.95 -8.45 10.66
N VAL A 176 -10.85 -8.49 9.95
CA VAL A 176 -10.84 -8.30 8.50
C VAL A 176 -10.80 -9.66 7.83
N VAL A 177 -11.77 -9.92 6.95
CA VAL A 177 -11.93 -11.19 6.24
C VAL A 177 -11.39 -11.05 4.83
N PHE A 178 -10.57 -12.00 4.39
CA PHE A 178 -10.12 -12.11 3.00
C PHE A 178 -11.23 -12.71 2.15
N THR A 179 -11.82 -11.91 1.27
CA THR A 179 -12.89 -12.30 0.34
C THR A 179 -12.38 -12.55 -1.08
N GLY A 180 -11.09 -12.27 -1.31
CA GLY A 180 -10.45 -12.37 -2.63
C GLY A 180 -9.82 -13.72 -2.96
N ARG A 181 -9.97 -14.77 -2.12
CA ARG A 181 -9.36 -16.08 -2.39
C ARG A 181 -9.92 -16.68 -3.67
N TYR A 182 -9.01 -17.07 -4.57
CA TYR A 182 -9.31 -17.57 -5.93
C TYR A 182 -10.09 -16.57 -6.80
N ASN A 183 -9.97 -15.28 -6.47
CA ASN A 183 -10.66 -14.19 -7.15
C ASN A 183 -9.91 -12.85 -7.06
N SER A 184 -8.62 -12.83 -6.74
CA SER A 184 -7.81 -11.62 -6.70
C SER A 184 -7.24 -11.32 -8.08
N PHE A 185 -7.54 -10.14 -8.60
CA PHE A 185 -6.97 -9.65 -9.85
C PHE A 185 -5.47 -9.38 -9.72
N VAL A 186 -5.06 -8.77 -8.60
CA VAL A 186 -3.65 -8.43 -8.37
C VAL A 186 -2.81 -9.68 -8.16
N LEU A 187 -3.25 -10.62 -7.32
CA LEU A 187 -2.49 -11.83 -7.05
C LEU A 187 -2.40 -12.70 -8.30
N GLU A 188 -3.53 -13.00 -8.94
CA GLU A 188 -3.56 -13.99 -10.04
C GLU A 188 -3.10 -13.40 -11.38
N LYS A 189 -3.54 -12.16 -11.72
CA LYS A 189 -3.30 -11.60 -13.07
C LYS A 189 -2.09 -10.69 -13.15
N LYS A 190 -1.56 -10.23 -11.99
CA LYS A 190 -0.35 -9.40 -11.97
C LYS A 190 0.83 -10.12 -11.31
N ILE A 191 0.69 -10.61 -10.07
CA ILE A 191 1.84 -11.17 -9.34
C ILE A 191 2.19 -12.57 -9.85
N ALA A 192 1.25 -13.51 -9.83
CA ALA A 192 1.51 -14.89 -10.23
C ALA A 192 2.01 -14.97 -11.68
N LEU A 193 1.41 -14.19 -12.60
CA LEU A 193 1.82 -14.15 -13.99
C LEU A 193 3.30 -13.72 -14.15
N PHE A 194 3.72 -12.65 -13.48
CA PHE A 194 5.10 -12.14 -13.57
C PHE A 194 6.11 -13.00 -12.79
N GLN A 195 5.65 -13.79 -11.83
CA GLN A 195 6.49 -14.75 -11.11
C GLN A 195 6.57 -16.12 -11.80
N GLY A 196 5.83 -16.32 -12.90
CA GLY A 196 5.91 -17.56 -13.70
C GLY A 196 5.21 -18.75 -13.07
N TYR A 197 4.20 -18.55 -12.23
CA TYR A 197 3.39 -19.65 -11.70
C TYR A 197 2.65 -20.36 -12.82
N ALA A 198 2.74 -21.71 -12.87
CA ALA A 198 2.02 -22.52 -13.84
C ALA A 198 0.49 -22.45 -13.62
N ASP A 199 0.05 -22.53 -12.36
CA ASP A 199 -1.31 -22.20 -11.95
C ASP A 199 -1.25 -20.88 -11.14
N PRO A 200 -1.91 -19.79 -11.61
CA PRO A 200 -1.97 -18.53 -10.88
C PRO A 200 -2.53 -18.66 -9.46
N ARG A 201 -3.28 -19.73 -9.15
CA ARG A 201 -3.85 -19.98 -7.84
C ARG A 201 -2.83 -20.41 -6.80
N ASP A 202 -1.68 -20.92 -7.23
CA ASP A 202 -0.59 -21.31 -6.30
C ASP A 202 -0.03 -20.12 -5.52
N ILE A 203 -0.25 -18.88 -5.98
CA ILE A 203 0.11 -17.66 -5.26
C ILE A 203 -0.57 -17.56 -3.87
N TYR A 204 -1.70 -18.22 -3.67
CA TYR A 204 -2.40 -18.20 -2.40
C TYR A 204 -1.66 -18.98 -1.29
N ARG A 205 -0.85 -19.98 -1.65
CA ARG A 205 0.03 -20.68 -0.70
C ARG A 205 1.09 -19.73 -0.16
N GLU A 206 1.69 -18.94 -1.05
CA GLU A 206 2.66 -17.89 -0.64
C GLU A 206 2.01 -16.83 0.25
N LEU A 207 0.77 -16.44 -0.05
CA LEU A 207 0.01 -15.51 0.79
C LEU A 207 -0.25 -16.10 2.19
N ASP A 208 -0.61 -17.39 2.27
CA ASP A 208 -0.86 -18.07 3.54
C ASP A 208 0.42 -18.17 4.37
N VAL A 209 1.56 -18.51 3.78
CA VAL A 209 2.88 -18.50 4.45
C VAL A 209 3.18 -17.12 5.03
N ARG A 210 3.02 -16.05 4.26
CA ARG A 210 3.27 -14.67 4.72
C ARG A 210 2.30 -14.25 5.82
N ALA A 211 1.04 -14.68 5.73
CA ALA A 211 0.05 -14.43 6.77
C ALA A 211 0.42 -15.14 8.07
N GLU A 212 0.91 -16.39 8.01
CA GLU A 212 1.33 -17.14 9.18
C GLU A 212 2.59 -16.54 9.82
N ILE A 213 3.56 -16.09 9.02
CA ILE A 213 4.73 -15.32 9.53
C ILE A 213 4.26 -14.10 10.34
N ALA A 214 3.30 -13.33 9.80
CA ALA A 214 2.78 -12.15 10.50
C ALA A 214 2.06 -12.50 11.81
N LYS A 215 1.29 -13.60 11.83
CA LYS A 215 0.63 -14.11 13.04
C LYS A 215 1.64 -14.57 14.08
N GLU A 216 2.67 -15.30 13.66
CA GLU A 216 3.70 -15.80 14.54
C GLU A 216 4.54 -14.68 15.15
N MET A 217 4.90 -13.66 14.37
CA MET A 217 5.49 -12.44 14.92
C MET A 217 4.62 -11.82 16.02
N SER A 218 3.31 -11.72 15.77
CA SER A 218 2.37 -11.20 16.76
C SER A 218 2.28 -12.05 18.02
N ARG A 219 2.22 -13.39 17.91
CA ARG A 219 2.19 -14.33 19.04
C ARG A 219 3.45 -14.21 19.91
N ARG A 220 4.59 -13.98 19.29
CA ARG A 220 5.90 -13.81 19.98
C ARG A 220 6.14 -12.40 20.51
N GLY A 221 5.22 -11.48 20.29
CA GLY A 221 5.39 -10.09 20.68
C GLY A 221 6.46 -9.34 19.88
N ILE A 222 6.83 -9.82 18.69
CA ILE A 222 7.72 -9.13 17.74
C ILE A 222 6.91 -8.01 17.09
N THR A 223 6.93 -6.85 17.72
CA THR A 223 6.17 -5.66 17.31
C THR A 223 7.05 -4.44 17.06
N GLY A 224 8.31 -4.50 17.49
CA GLY A 224 9.29 -3.45 17.25
C GLY A 224 9.62 -3.32 15.77
N TYR A 225 9.64 -2.10 15.27
CA TYR A 225 9.80 -1.81 13.84
C TYR A 225 11.07 -2.47 13.24
N ARG A 226 12.20 -2.44 13.98
CA ARG A 226 13.45 -3.07 13.56
C ARG A 226 13.38 -4.60 13.58
N GLU A 227 12.76 -5.17 14.60
CA GLU A 227 12.60 -6.62 14.74
C GLU A 227 11.76 -7.18 13.59
N VAL A 228 10.61 -6.53 13.29
CA VAL A 228 9.78 -6.88 12.13
C VAL A 228 10.56 -6.75 10.82
N TRP A 229 11.33 -5.67 10.67
CA TRP A 229 12.18 -5.48 9.49
C TRP A 229 13.21 -6.61 9.31
N GLU A 230 13.91 -7.00 10.37
CA GLU A 230 14.91 -8.09 10.26
C GLU A 230 14.25 -9.42 9.92
N ALA A 231 13.07 -9.72 10.45
CA ALA A 231 12.29 -10.91 10.08
C ALA A 231 11.87 -10.88 8.60
N VAL A 232 11.32 -9.76 8.13
CA VAL A 232 10.93 -9.57 6.72
C VAL A 232 12.14 -9.71 5.78
N LYS A 233 13.27 -9.11 6.14
CA LYS A 233 14.50 -9.16 5.39
C LYS A 233 15.08 -10.59 5.35
N GLY A 234 15.07 -11.29 6.48
CA GLY A 234 15.49 -12.70 6.55
C GLY A 234 14.66 -13.56 5.63
N TYR A 235 13.33 -13.44 5.71
CA TYR A 235 12.42 -14.14 4.80
C TYR A 235 12.64 -13.80 3.33
N TYR A 236 12.89 -12.53 3.01
CA TYR A 236 13.12 -12.09 1.63
C TYR A 236 14.34 -12.76 0.99
N TYR A 237 15.46 -12.89 1.74
CA TYR A 237 16.71 -13.45 1.21
C TYR A 237 16.83 -14.95 1.33
N PHE A 238 16.25 -15.57 2.36
CA PHE A 238 16.49 -16.96 2.74
C PHE A 238 15.19 -17.77 2.90
N GLY A 239 14.04 -17.19 2.57
CA GLY A 239 12.75 -17.86 2.80
C GLY A 239 12.48 -18.11 4.28
N VAL A 240 11.81 -19.21 4.59
CA VAL A 240 11.47 -19.58 5.97
C VAL A 240 12.69 -19.82 6.85
N ASP A 241 13.80 -20.23 6.27
CA ASP A 241 15.06 -20.48 6.99
C ASP A 241 15.72 -19.18 7.50
N GLY A 242 15.34 -18.04 6.91
CA GLY A 242 15.82 -16.73 7.34
C GLY A 242 15.01 -16.07 8.46
N LEU A 243 13.96 -16.73 8.94
CA LEU A 243 13.14 -16.21 10.03
C LEU A 243 13.83 -16.38 11.40
N PRO A 244 13.66 -15.45 12.35
CA PRO A 244 14.22 -15.57 13.70
C PRO A 244 13.43 -16.54 14.60
N PHE A 245 12.52 -17.30 14.03
CA PHE A 245 11.66 -18.30 14.70
C PHE A 245 11.26 -19.40 13.72
N PRO A 246 10.99 -20.62 14.23
CA PRO A 246 10.42 -21.66 13.40
C PRO A 246 8.98 -21.31 13.01
N LEU A 247 8.60 -21.66 11.77
CA LEU A 247 7.24 -21.58 11.29
C LEU A 247 6.64 -23.00 11.33
N GLU A 248 5.46 -23.16 11.94
CA GLU A 248 4.72 -24.42 11.82
C GLU A 248 4.31 -24.65 10.36
N GLU A 249 4.22 -25.90 9.94
CA GLU A 249 3.85 -26.22 8.57
C GLU A 249 2.53 -25.54 8.18
N VAL A 250 2.58 -24.76 7.13
CA VAL A 250 1.38 -24.11 6.57
C VAL A 250 0.76 -25.13 5.63
N PRO A 251 -0.50 -25.52 5.81
CA PRO A 251 -1.19 -26.54 5.02
C PRO A 251 -1.40 -26.19 3.55
#